data_13117efc9e8887b19bc874b9d4a6a7f6
#
_entry.id   13117efc9e8887b19bc874b9d4a6a7f6
#
_cell.length_a   1.000
_cell.length_b   1.000
_cell.length_c   1.000
_cell.angle_alpha   90.00
_cell.angle_beta   90.00
_cell.angle_gamma   90.00
#
_symmetry.space_group_name_H-M   'P 1'
#
loop_
_entity.id
_entity.type
_entity.pdbx_description
1 polymer ?
#
loop_
_entity_poly.entity_id
_entity_poly.type
_entity_poly.pdbx_seq_one_letter_code
_entity_poly.pdbx_strand_id
1 'polypeptide(L)'
;MKGRRAYLSKEDQNFFGKYWTEYQKNNSMPFETLKEIINANKGIDKTIAGNILKDIKTNLDKKSGGQQINIKETDYYNYIEQIKREQDQEYNSNDPEMKTLFENLAGPEQDYVYKKKLSDMINVFELNVDLNEFFAPIKGQEEINFNEFCSLFKYKGGMENQALRTFYSMFKGLDEEEKKEERELRSIKFPINYVPH
;
A
#
# COMPACT_ATOMS: atom_id res chain seq x y z
N MET A 1 -6.90 -18.30 -19.02
CA MET A 1 -6.70 -16.89 -18.61
C MET A 1 -5.79 -16.90 -17.39
N LYS A 2 -4.54 -16.44 -17.48
CA LYS A 2 -3.69 -16.24 -16.30
C LYS A 2 -4.25 -15.03 -15.54
N GLY A 3 -4.98 -15.29 -14.45
CA GLY A 3 -5.48 -14.26 -13.56
C GLY A 3 -4.29 -13.40 -13.11
N ARG A 4 -4.43 -12.10 -13.21
CA ARG A 4 -3.40 -11.14 -12.83
C ARG A 4 -3.13 -11.30 -11.33
N ARG A 5 -1.98 -11.79 -11.00
CA ARG A 5 -1.36 -11.74 -9.66
C ARG A 5 -0.85 -10.31 -9.43
N ALA A 6 -1.74 -9.33 -9.52
CA ALA A 6 -1.38 -7.91 -9.69
C ALA A 6 -0.76 -7.30 -8.44
N TYR A 7 -0.99 -7.91 -7.28
CA TYR A 7 -0.54 -7.37 -6.00
C TYR A 7 0.80 -7.93 -5.52
N LEU A 8 1.20 -9.09 -6.02
CA LEU A 8 2.45 -9.73 -5.61
C LEU A 8 3.64 -9.20 -6.41
N SER A 9 4.73 -8.86 -5.72
CA SER A 9 6.01 -8.51 -6.35
C SER A 9 6.53 -9.67 -7.21
N LYS A 10 7.46 -9.39 -8.12
CA LYS A 10 8.11 -10.46 -8.91
C LYS A 10 8.83 -11.49 -8.01
N GLU A 11 9.41 -11.03 -6.90
CA GLU A 11 10.07 -11.89 -5.93
C GLU A 11 9.06 -12.80 -5.22
N ASP A 12 7.93 -12.23 -4.78
CA ASP A 12 6.85 -13.01 -4.19
C ASP A 12 6.29 -14.03 -5.19
N GLN A 13 6.04 -13.62 -6.43
CA GLN A 13 5.54 -14.52 -7.47
C GLN A 13 6.52 -15.68 -7.73
N ASN A 14 7.82 -15.41 -7.76
CA ASN A 14 8.85 -16.43 -7.93
C ASN A 14 8.92 -17.37 -6.71
N PHE A 15 8.92 -16.80 -5.49
CA PHE A 15 8.94 -17.58 -4.26
C PHE A 15 7.73 -18.49 -4.16
N PHE A 16 6.54 -17.93 -4.19
CA PHE A 16 5.31 -18.69 -4.03
C PHE A 16 5.02 -19.62 -5.21
N GLY A 17 5.42 -19.22 -6.43
CA GLY A 17 5.30 -20.06 -7.61
C GLY A 17 6.18 -21.31 -7.57
N LYS A 18 7.40 -21.20 -7.05
CA LYS A 18 8.29 -22.34 -6.83
C LYS A 18 7.64 -23.35 -5.87
N TYR A 19 7.19 -22.86 -4.72
CA TYR A 19 6.58 -23.75 -3.71
C TYR A 19 5.26 -24.34 -4.19
N TRP A 20 4.43 -23.57 -4.92
CA TRP A 20 3.24 -24.14 -5.54
C TRP A 20 3.61 -25.32 -6.44
N THR A 21 4.57 -25.15 -7.36
CA THR A 21 5.00 -26.22 -8.29
C THR A 21 5.55 -27.44 -7.57
N GLU A 22 6.25 -27.24 -6.45
CA GLU A 22 6.88 -28.30 -5.68
C GLU A 22 5.86 -29.14 -4.89
N TYR A 23 4.87 -28.49 -4.25
CA TYR A 23 3.98 -29.16 -3.29
C TYR A 23 2.59 -29.48 -3.82
N GLN A 24 2.18 -28.93 -4.98
CA GLN A 24 0.87 -29.25 -5.54
C GLN A 24 0.79 -30.69 -6.05
N LYS A 25 -0.38 -31.30 -5.84
CA LYS A 25 -0.77 -32.60 -6.46
C LYS A 25 -2.15 -32.42 -7.07
N ASN A 26 -2.29 -32.80 -8.36
CA ASN A 26 -3.56 -32.65 -9.08
C ASN A 26 -4.16 -31.24 -8.99
N ASN A 27 -3.30 -30.21 -9.16
CA ASN A 27 -3.66 -28.79 -9.08
C ASN A 27 -4.30 -28.38 -7.75
N SER A 28 -3.89 -29.03 -6.66
CA SER A 28 -4.28 -28.67 -5.30
C SER A 28 -3.15 -28.98 -4.31
N MET A 29 -3.17 -28.33 -3.15
CA MET A 29 -2.27 -28.65 -2.02
C MET A 29 -3.00 -28.59 -0.69
N PRO A 30 -2.51 -29.31 0.35
CA PRO A 30 -3.07 -29.21 1.69
C PRO A 30 -2.96 -27.80 2.24
N PHE A 31 -3.98 -27.32 2.94
CA PHE A 31 -3.96 -25.98 3.57
C PHE A 31 -2.81 -25.82 4.58
N GLU A 32 -2.45 -26.88 5.30
CA GLU A 32 -1.34 -26.83 6.26
C GLU A 32 0.00 -26.56 5.56
N THR A 33 0.18 -27.06 4.33
CA THR A 33 1.39 -26.76 3.52
C THR A 33 1.46 -25.27 3.17
N LEU A 34 0.33 -24.60 2.85
CA LEU A 34 0.30 -23.14 2.68
C LEU A 34 0.84 -22.41 3.91
N LYS A 35 0.41 -22.83 5.09
CA LYS A 35 0.85 -22.25 6.36
C LYS A 35 2.37 -22.38 6.55
N GLU A 36 2.93 -23.55 6.23
CA GLU A 36 4.38 -23.78 6.29
C GLU A 36 5.14 -22.88 5.31
N ILE A 37 4.66 -22.74 4.07
CA ILE A 37 5.25 -21.87 3.05
C ILE A 37 5.23 -20.40 3.49
N ILE A 38 4.12 -19.91 4.03
CA ILE A 38 3.99 -18.56 4.56
C ILE A 38 4.95 -18.34 5.72
N ASN A 39 5.09 -19.31 6.62
CA ASN A 39 6.03 -19.23 7.72
C ASN A 39 7.51 -19.22 7.27
N ALA A 40 7.83 -19.83 6.15
CA ALA A 40 9.17 -19.83 5.57
C ALA A 40 9.52 -18.49 4.88
N ASN A 41 8.53 -17.71 4.47
CA ASN A 41 8.76 -16.40 3.83
C ASN A 41 9.15 -15.34 4.86
N LYS A 42 10.34 -14.74 4.72
CA LYS A 42 10.84 -13.71 5.64
C LYS A 42 10.16 -12.35 5.45
N GLY A 43 9.56 -12.10 4.30
CA GLY A 43 8.85 -10.86 3.98
C GLY A 43 7.39 -10.84 4.42
N ILE A 44 6.94 -11.84 5.18
CA ILE A 44 5.58 -11.90 5.73
C ILE A 44 5.62 -11.77 7.25
N ASP A 45 4.81 -10.86 7.78
CA ASP A 45 4.54 -10.76 9.21
C ASP A 45 3.77 -11.97 9.71
N LYS A 46 4.33 -12.68 10.69
CA LYS A 46 3.78 -13.96 11.18
C LYS A 46 2.52 -13.78 12.02
N THR A 47 2.38 -12.65 12.68
CA THR A 47 1.21 -12.33 13.51
C THR A 47 0.01 -12.06 12.62
N ILE A 48 0.17 -11.19 11.63
CA ILE A 48 -0.87 -10.85 10.65
C ILE A 48 -1.30 -12.10 9.88
N ALA A 49 -0.31 -12.82 9.33
CA ALA A 49 -0.58 -14.05 8.59
C ALA A 49 -1.27 -15.10 9.44
N GLY A 50 -0.86 -15.26 10.69
CA GLY A 50 -1.47 -16.23 11.62
C GLY A 50 -2.95 -15.95 11.90
N ASN A 51 -3.32 -14.69 12.09
CA ASN A 51 -4.72 -14.29 12.28
C ASN A 51 -5.56 -14.58 11.02
N ILE A 52 -5.09 -14.18 9.86
CA ILE A 52 -5.80 -14.39 8.58
C ILE A 52 -5.96 -15.89 8.28
N LEU A 53 -4.88 -16.67 8.41
CA LEU A 53 -4.93 -18.11 8.17
C LEU A 53 -5.87 -18.84 9.13
N LYS A 54 -5.98 -18.38 10.38
CA LYS A 54 -6.92 -18.92 11.36
C LYS A 54 -8.37 -18.68 10.92
N ASP A 55 -8.68 -17.48 10.43
CA ASP A 55 -10.01 -17.11 9.94
C ASP A 55 -10.37 -17.91 8.67
N ILE A 56 -9.42 -17.99 7.72
CA ILE A 56 -9.58 -18.80 6.50
C ILE A 56 -9.84 -20.26 6.88
N LYS A 57 -9.04 -20.84 7.78
CA LYS A 57 -9.21 -22.22 8.24
C LYS A 57 -10.58 -22.44 8.85
N THR A 58 -11.02 -21.56 9.75
CA THR A 58 -12.33 -21.65 10.39
C THR A 58 -13.48 -21.67 9.36
N ASN A 59 -13.35 -20.88 8.30
CA ASN A 59 -14.34 -20.84 7.21
C ASN A 59 -14.30 -22.10 6.33
N LEU A 60 -13.12 -22.64 6.09
CA LEU A 60 -12.95 -23.87 5.32
C LEU A 60 -13.40 -25.10 6.10
N ASP A 61 -13.10 -25.18 7.40
CA ASP A 61 -13.55 -26.27 8.29
C ASP A 61 -15.07 -26.39 8.33
N LYS A 62 -15.79 -25.26 8.37
CA LYS A 62 -17.26 -25.24 8.31
C LYS A 62 -17.81 -25.86 7.01
N LYS A 63 -17.05 -25.74 5.91
CA LYS A 63 -17.45 -26.25 4.59
C LYS A 63 -17.03 -27.71 4.36
N SER A 64 -15.92 -28.13 4.97
CA SER A 64 -15.32 -29.45 4.72
C SER A 64 -15.88 -30.59 5.60
N GLY A 65 -16.64 -30.25 6.65
CA GLY A 65 -17.19 -31.26 7.55
C GLY A 65 -16.13 -32.10 8.27
N GLY A 66 -14.92 -31.55 8.49
CA GLY A 66 -13.81 -32.24 9.18
C GLY A 66 -12.89 -33.06 8.26
N GLN A 67 -13.08 -33.00 6.95
CA GLN A 67 -12.16 -33.61 6.00
C GLN A 67 -10.90 -32.77 5.81
N GLN A 68 -9.82 -33.41 5.33
CA GLN A 68 -8.60 -32.70 4.97
C GLN A 68 -8.88 -31.61 3.93
N ILE A 69 -8.51 -30.36 4.27
CA ILE A 69 -8.73 -29.22 3.40
C ILE A 69 -7.62 -29.15 2.37
N ASN A 70 -7.99 -29.24 1.11
CA ASN A 70 -7.12 -28.98 -0.03
C ASN A 70 -7.55 -27.69 -0.72
N ILE A 71 -6.58 -26.81 -1.03
CA ILE A 71 -6.78 -25.53 -1.72
C ILE A 71 -6.33 -25.61 -3.17
N LYS A 72 -7.02 -24.91 -4.04
CA LYS A 72 -6.67 -24.79 -5.46
C LYS A 72 -5.66 -23.65 -5.66
N GLU A 73 -5.03 -23.62 -6.82
CA GLU A 73 -4.04 -22.56 -7.16
C GLU A 73 -4.62 -21.16 -7.00
N THR A 74 -5.85 -20.93 -7.42
CA THR A 74 -6.53 -19.64 -7.28
C THR A 74 -6.68 -19.22 -5.82
N ASP A 75 -7.09 -20.13 -4.95
CA ASP A 75 -7.26 -19.85 -3.52
C ASP A 75 -5.91 -19.64 -2.84
N TYR A 76 -4.90 -20.43 -3.21
CA TYR A 76 -3.53 -20.28 -2.74
C TYR A 76 -3.01 -18.85 -2.92
N TYR A 77 -3.09 -18.32 -4.15
CA TYR A 77 -2.64 -16.97 -4.42
C TYR A 77 -3.54 -15.88 -3.82
N ASN A 78 -4.86 -16.09 -3.80
CA ASN A 78 -5.79 -15.15 -3.17
C ASN A 78 -5.50 -14.99 -1.67
N TYR A 79 -5.19 -16.07 -0.97
CA TYR A 79 -4.86 -16.01 0.46
C TYR A 79 -3.52 -15.30 0.70
N ILE A 80 -2.52 -15.53 -0.14
CA ILE A 80 -1.24 -14.83 -0.05
C ILE A 80 -1.42 -13.34 -0.33
N GLU A 81 -2.18 -12.97 -1.36
CA GLU A 81 -2.48 -11.58 -1.66
C GLU A 81 -3.26 -10.90 -0.53
N GLN A 82 -4.21 -11.59 0.09
CA GLN A 82 -4.92 -11.08 1.25
C GLN A 82 -3.97 -10.78 2.40
N ILE A 83 -3.08 -11.71 2.75
CA ILE A 83 -2.09 -11.52 3.82
C ILE A 83 -1.19 -10.33 3.53
N LYS A 84 -0.69 -10.20 2.28
CA LYS A 84 0.15 -9.07 1.89
C LYS A 84 -0.58 -7.74 1.95
N ARG A 85 -1.85 -7.70 1.54
CA ARG A 85 -2.68 -6.50 1.61
C ARG A 85 -2.90 -6.04 3.05
N GLU A 86 -3.27 -6.95 3.94
CA GLU A 86 -3.48 -6.63 5.35
C GLU A 86 -2.18 -6.17 6.02
N GLN A 87 -1.06 -6.84 5.71
CA GLN A 87 0.26 -6.42 6.19
C GLN A 87 0.58 -5.00 5.72
N ASP A 88 0.35 -4.69 4.44
CA ASP A 88 0.61 -3.37 3.90
C ASP A 88 -0.33 -2.31 4.48
N GLN A 89 -1.60 -2.66 4.74
CA GLN A 89 -2.53 -1.77 5.41
C GLN A 89 -2.08 -1.43 6.83
N GLU A 90 -1.63 -2.43 7.61
CA GLU A 90 -1.15 -2.20 8.96
C GLU A 90 0.13 -1.35 8.99
N TYR A 91 1.08 -1.63 8.10
CA TYR A 91 2.30 -0.82 8.00
C TYR A 91 2.02 0.60 7.49
N ASN A 92 1.07 0.77 6.56
CA ASN A 92 0.74 2.07 6.01
C ASN A 92 -0.02 2.95 7.02
N SER A 93 -0.94 2.36 7.79
CA SER A 93 -1.67 3.09 8.81
C SER A 93 -0.77 3.69 9.88
N ASN A 94 0.44 3.13 10.03
CA ASN A 94 1.46 3.56 10.97
C ASN A 94 2.57 4.44 10.35
N ASP A 95 2.49 4.77 9.05
CA ASP A 95 3.45 5.65 8.38
C ASP A 95 2.97 7.12 8.47
N PRO A 96 3.48 7.92 9.43
CA PRO A 96 3.01 9.29 9.65
C PRO A 96 3.32 10.20 8.46
N GLU A 97 4.37 9.89 7.72
CA GLU A 97 4.80 10.71 6.60
C GLU A 97 3.86 10.51 5.41
N MET A 98 3.54 9.25 5.07
CA MET A 98 2.56 8.94 4.02
C MET A 98 1.19 9.49 4.35
N LYS A 99 0.81 9.48 5.62
CA LYS A 99 -0.45 10.04 6.09
C LYS A 99 -0.50 11.55 5.88
N THR A 100 0.54 12.26 6.30
CA THR A 100 0.65 13.72 6.11
C THR A 100 0.61 14.07 4.62
N LEU A 101 1.34 13.34 3.78
CA LEU A 101 1.34 13.55 2.33
C LEU A 101 -0.06 13.35 1.73
N PHE A 102 -0.75 12.30 2.15
CA PHE A 102 -2.11 12.02 1.68
C PHE A 102 -3.09 13.12 2.11
N GLU A 103 -3.06 13.54 3.38
CA GLU A 103 -3.92 14.59 3.92
C GLU A 103 -3.71 15.93 3.22
N ASN A 104 -2.47 16.31 2.93
CA ASN A 104 -2.14 17.51 2.15
C ASN A 104 -2.67 17.43 0.70
N LEU A 105 -2.66 16.25 0.11
CA LEU A 105 -3.18 16.03 -1.22
C LEU A 105 -4.70 15.93 -1.27
N ALA A 106 -5.31 15.27 -0.32
CA ALA A 106 -6.76 15.15 -0.24
C ALA A 106 -7.42 16.52 0.02
N GLY A 107 -6.82 17.30 0.92
CA GLY A 107 -7.37 18.55 1.40
C GLY A 107 -8.27 18.36 2.62
N PRO A 108 -8.75 19.46 3.22
CA PRO A 108 -9.54 19.40 4.44
C PRO A 108 -10.84 18.63 4.21
N GLU A 109 -11.14 17.72 5.12
CA GLU A 109 -12.37 16.94 5.18
C GLU A 109 -12.57 15.91 4.04
N GLN A 110 -11.53 15.58 3.28
CA GLN A 110 -11.58 14.53 2.26
C GLN A 110 -10.77 13.30 2.68
N ASP A 111 -11.34 12.14 2.45
CA ASP A 111 -10.71 10.83 2.72
C ASP A 111 -10.20 10.14 1.44
N TYR A 112 -10.14 10.88 0.34
CA TYR A 112 -9.63 10.43 -0.95
C TYR A 112 -8.87 11.54 -1.70
N VAL A 113 -7.99 11.11 -2.59
CA VAL A 113 -7.26 11.97 -3.54
C VAL A 113 -7.74 11.67 -4.96
N TYR A 114 -8.03 12.71 -5.74
CA TYR A 114 -8.35 12.50 -7.14
C TYR A 114 -7.11 12.05 -7.94
N LYS A 115 -7.26 10.99 -8.72
CA LYS A 115 -6.23 10.49 -9.65
C LYS A 115 -5.69 11.59 -10.55
N LYS A 116 -6.57 12.47 -11.05
CA LYS A 116 -6.19 13.63 -11.86
C LYS A 116 -5.20 14.53 -11.12
N LYS A 117 -5.43 14.81 -9.83
CA LYS A 117 -4.54 15.66 -9.03
C LYS A 117 -3.12 15.09 -8.95
N LEU A 118 -2.99 13.78 -8.72
CA LEU A 118 -1.68 13.11 -8.75
C LEU A 118 -1.03 13.17 -10.14
N SER A 119 -1.81 12.94 -11.20
CA SER A 119 -1.33 13.02 -12.57
C SER A 119 -0.84 14.41 -12.91
N ASP A 120 -1.62 15.44 -12.57
CA ASP A 120 -1.26 16.84 -12.82
C ASP A 120 0.04 17.21 -12.10
N MET A 121 0.20 16.77 -10.86
CA MET A 121 1.43 17.01 -10.08
C MET A 121 2.65 16.30 -10.69
N ILE A 122 2.51 15.04 -11.09
CA ILE A 122 3.58 14.30 -11.77
C ILE A 122 4.04 15.06 -13.03
N ASN A 123 3.09 15.61 -13.79
CA ASN A 123 3.38 16.37 -15.00
C ASN A 123 3.99 17.76 -14.68
N VAL A 124 3.44 18.49 -13.72
CA VAL A 124 3.93 19.83 -13.32
C VAL A 124 5.36 19.77 -12.80
N PHE A 125 5.69 18.72 -12.05
CA PHE A 125 7.05 18.53 -11.54
C PHE A 125 7.97 17.76 -12.49
N GLU A 126 7.52 17.50 -13.72
CA GLU A 126 8.29 16.80 -14.76
C GLU A 126 8.90 15.49 -14.26
N LEU A 127 8.18 14.78 -13.40
CA LEU A 127 8.65 13.51 -12.85
C LEU A 127 8.65 12.46 -13.95
N ASN A 128 9.78 11.79 -14.15
CA ASN A 128 9.91 10.73 -15.15
C ASN A 128 9.19 9.45 -14.70
N VAL A 129 7.85 9.48 -14.76
CA VAL A 129 6.96 8.40 -14.34
C VAL A 129 6.02 8.05 -15.49
N ASP A 130 5.98 6.77 -15.88
CA ASP A 130 4.93 6.27 -16.77
C ASP A 130 3.59 6.20 -16.00
N LEU A 131 2.68 7.13 -16.29
CA LEU A 131 1.37 7.24 -15.63
C LEU A 131 0.52 5.97 -15.80
N ASN A 132 0.60 5.28 -16.94
CA ASN A 132 -0.16 4.06 -17.17
C ASN A 132 0.34 2.94 -16.25
N GLU A 133 1.65 2.85 -16.08
CA GLU A 133 2.28 1.88 -15.21
C GLU A 133 2.08 2.26 -13.75
N PHE A 134 2.20 3.54 -13.40
CA PHE A 134 2.00 4.03 -12.04
C PHE A 134 0.59 3.76 -11.53
N PHE A 135 -0.43 4.06 -12.35
CA PHE A 135 -1.83 3.84 -11.97
C PHE A 135 -2.36 2.44 -12.32
N ALA A 136 -1.53 1.52 -12.77
CA ALA A 136 -1.96 0.15 -13.10
C ALA A 136 -2.66 -0.59 -11.93
N PRO A 137 -2.24 -0.42 -10.66
CA PRO A 137 -2.88 -1.06 -9.51
C PRO A 137 -4.34 -0.62 -9.28
N ILE A 138 -4.66 0.63 -9.65
CA ILE A 138 -5.97 1.26 -9.42
C ILE A 138 -6.70 1.56 -10.73
N LYS A 139 -6.51 0.71 -11.74
CA LYS A 139 -7.08 0.91 -13.06
C LYS A 139 -8.62 1.03 -13.01
N GLY A 140 -9.14 2.13 -13.52
CA GLY A 140 -10.58 2.40 -13.58
C GLY A 140 -11.14 3.13 -12.36
N GLN A 141 -10.30 3.51 -11.40
CA GLN A 141 -10.68 4.34 -10.26
C GLN A 141 -10.26 5.80 -10.51
N GLU A 142 -11.11 6.73 -10.09
CA GLU A 142 -10.85 8.18 -10.17
C GLU A 142 -10.54 8.76 -8.77
N GLU A 143 -11.09 8.16 -7.72
CA GLU A 143 -10.86 8.49 -6.32
C GLU A 143 -9.96 7.44 -5.70
N ILE A 144 -8.96 7.87 -4.97
CA ILE A 144 -7.89 7.05 -4.41
C ILE A 144 -7.91 7.24 -2.89
N ASN A 145 -8.29 6.21 -2.15
CA ASN A 145 -8.22 6.22 -0.70
C ASN A 145 -6.78 6.06 -0.19
N PHE A 146 -6.56 6.23 1.11
CA PHE A 146 -5.22 6.18 1.71
C PHE A 146 -4.46 4.87 1.45
N ASN A 147 -5.14 3.73 1.52
CA ASN A 147 -4.50 2.43 1.28
C ASN A 147 -4.09 2.24 -0.18
N GLU A 148 -4.94 2.67 -1.11
CA GLU A 148 -4.65 2.67 -2.54
C GLU A 148 -3.52 3.64 -2.87
N PHE A 149 -3.53 4.83 -2.27
CA PHE A 149 -2.45 5.81 -2.37
C PHE A 149 -1.11 5.20 -1.95
N CYS A 150 -1.05 4.60 -0.77
CA CYS A 150 0.16 3.92 -0.31
C CYS A 150 0.59 2.78 -1.24
N SER A 151 -0.36 2.03 -1.82
CA SER A 151 -0.06 0.94 -2.74
C SER A 151 0.57 1.41 -4.05
N LEU A 152 0.20 2.60 -4.55
CA LEU A 152 0.81 3.19 -5.74
C LEU A 152 2.32 3.40 -5.57
N PHE A 153 2.73 3.84 -4.39
CA PHE A 153 4.13 4.12 -4.11
C PHE A 153 4.95 2.86 -3.78
N LYS A 154 4.30 1.82 -3.25
CA LYS A 154 4.96 0.55 -2.90
C LYS A 154 5.11 -0.41 -4.08
N TYR A 155 4.22 -0.33 -5.06
CA TYR A 155 4.14 -1.27 -6.18
C TYR A 155 5.43 -1.35 -7.00
N LYS A 156 6.27 -0.33 -7.00
CA LYS A 156 7.53 -0.27 -7.78
C LYS A 156 8.81 -0.33 -6.94
N GLY A 157 8.85 -1.13 -5.90
CA GLY A 157 10.10 -1.41 -5.20
C GLY A 157 10.45 -0.43 -4.08
N GLY A 158 9.43 0.13 -3.45
CA GLY A 158 9.62 0.94 -2.24
C GLY A 158 10.32 2.27 -2.49
N MET A 159 10.94 2.80 -1.44
CA MET A 159 11.65 4.09 -1.41
C MET A 159 12.84 4.21 -2.41
N GLU A 160 13.13 3.20 -3.18
CA GLU A 160 14.07 3.27 -4.31
C GLU A 160 13.48 4.02 -5.51
N ASN A 161 12.16 4.26 -5.50
CA ASN A 161 11.54 5.08 -6.53
C ASN A 161 11.96 6.55 -6.34
N GLN A 162 12.85 7.00 -7.20
CA GLN A 162 13.38 8.37 -7.19
C GLN A 162 12.25 9.41 -7.30
N ALA A 163 11.15 9.07 -7.99
CA ALA A 163 9.97 9.91 -8.09
C ALA A 163 9.29 10.11 -6.73
N LEU A 164 9.16 9.06 -5.90
CA LEU A 164 8.60 9.17 -4.57
C LEU A 164 9.45 10.04 -3.65
N ARG A 165 10.78 9.86 -3.67
CA ARG A 165 11.70 10.70 -2.90
C ARG A 165 11.63 12.16 -3.31
N THR A 166 11.52 12.42 -4.61
CA THR A 166 11.37 13.77 -5.15
C THR A 166 10.04 14.38 -4.72
N PHE A 167 8.95 13.64 -4.86
CA PHE A 167 7.63 14.03 -4.37
C PHE A 167 7.67 14.39 -2.88
N TYR A 168 8.26 13.52 -2.09
CA TYR A 168 8.38 13.67 -0.65
C TYR A 168 9.22 14.89 -0.25
N SER A 169 10.37 15.09 -0.91
CA SER A 169 11.24 16.22 -0.63
C SER A 169 10.61 17.55 -1.02
N MET A 170 9.80 17.59 -2.09
CA MET A 170 9.08 18.79 -2.52
C MET A 170 7.99 19.18 -1.51
N PHE A 171 7.20 18.22 -1.03
CA PHE A 171 6.19 18.49 0.00
C PHE A 171 6.82 18.91 1.33
N LYS A 172 7.92 18.29 1.71
CA LYS A 172 8.65 18.69 2.91
C LYS A 172 9.24 20.10 2.77
N GLY A 173 9.69 20.47 1.58
CA GLY A 173 10.16 21.81 1.28
C GLY A 173 9.05 22.87 1.36
N LEU A 174 7.87 22.57 0.82
CA LEU A 174 6.70 23.45 0.91
C LEU A 174 6.23 23.63 2.36
N ASP A 175 6.19 22.57 3.15
CA ASP A 175 5.84 22.59 4.56
C ASP A 175 6.85 23.41 5.38
N GLU A 176 8.13 23.40 5.03
CA GLU A 176 9.15 24.19 5.69
C GLU A 176 9.11 25.66 5.28
N GLU A 177 8.78 25.97 4.04
CA GLU A 177 8.56 27.33 3.56
C GLU A 177 7.31 27.97 4.18
N GLU A 178 6.18 27.26 4.22
CA GLU A 178 4.97 27.74 4.91
C GLU A 178 5.22 27.97 6.40
N LYS A 179 5.90 27.05 7.07
CA LYS A 179 6.29 27.22 8.49
C LYS A 179 7.24 28.38 8.69
N LYS A 180 8.10 28.67 7.71
CA LYS A 180 9.01 29.82 7.76
C LYS A 180 8.24 31.12 7.56
N GLU A 181 7.35 31.20 6.58
CA GLU A 181 6.48 32.36 6.36
C GLU A 181 5.57 32.63 7.58
N GLU A 182 4.99 31.59 8.18
CA GLU A 182 4.20 31.73 9.42
C GLU A 182 5.03 32.26 10.59
N ARG A 183 6.28 31.81 10.72
CA ARG A 183 7.20 32.31 11.76
C ARG A 183 7.59 33.76 11.49
N GLU A 184 7.83 34.12 10.24
CA GLU A 184 8.14 35.49 9.83
C GLU A 184 6.94 36.43 10.05
N LEU A 185 5.73 36.00 9.70
CA LEU A 185 4.48 36.73 9.96
C LEU A 185 4.21 36.91 11.47
N ARG A 186 4.49 35.90 12.29
CA ARG A 186 4.37 35.99 13.76
C ARG A 186 5.47 36.84 14.38
N SER A 187 6.61 37.02 13.72
CA SER A 187 7.72 37.86 14.19
C SER A 187 7.52 39.32 13.88
N ILE A 188 6.60 39.68 12.98
CA ILE A 188 6.20 41.06 12.73
C ILE A 188 5.38 41.53 13.94
N LYS A 189 6.04 42.06 14.95
CA LYS A 189 5.41 42.79 16.05
C LYS A 189 4.83 44.05 15.46
N PHE A 190 3.52 44.10 15.29
CA PHE A 190 2.81 45.36 15.09
C PHE A 190 3.13 46.26 16.28
N PRO A 191 3.69 47.43 16.08
CA PRO A 191 3.86 48.37 17.18
C PRO A 191 2.46 48.80 17.65
N ILE A 192 2.00 48.25 18.77
CA ILE A 192 0.81 48.72 19.46
C ILE A 192 1.21 50.01 20.11
N ASN A 193 1.19 51.10 19.36
CA ASN A 193 1.21 52.47 19.88
C ASN A 193 0.18 53.28 19.12
N TYR A 194 -1.10 52.97 19.35
CA TYR A 194 -2.17 53.90 19.08
C TYR A 194 -2.81 54.24 20.42
N VAL A 195 -2.37 55.36 21.02
CA VAL A 195 -3.08 56.00 22.11
C VAL A 195 -3.96 57.06 21.48
N PRO A 196 -5.31 56.93 21.51
CA PRO A 196 -6.17 57.99 21.06
C PRO A 196 -6.19 59.08 22.16
N HIS A 197 -5.92 60.29 21.77
CA HIS A 197 -6.20 61.51 22.54
C HIS A 197 -7.69 61.87 22.42
#